data_ec67f34884cc0989a40d14d0bd1c9ed7
#
_entry.id   ec67f34884cc0989a40d14d0bd1c9ed7
#
_cell.length_a   1.000
_cell.length_b   1.000
_cell.length_c   1.000
_cell.angle_alpha   90.00
_cell.angle_beta   90.00
_cell.angle_gamma   90.00
#
_symmetry.space_group_name_H-M   'P 1'
#
loop_
_entity.id
_entity.type
_entity.pdbx_description
1 polymer ?
#
loop_
_entity_poly.entity_id
_entity_poly.type
_entity_poly.pdbx_seq_one_letter_code
_entity_poly.pdbx_strand_id
1 'polypeptide(L)'
;MSFLRYVWLSAVMVLCGWASTGALAQSIPVPDNAAQGVPGAAPPSSSPRAPSAFQVGTAFAVAEGYWLSAWHVVEGKDFVLLGPIDRGRWVRAEVIKTDPRLDLVLLKARINRPPLPIARWQDVPVGLEVSVIGFPQPRVQGLSKKITQGIINGNRSDRNESIDTGYFQLSAEVAMGNSGGPVLAPDGSVVGMVQKKVNVQRVAERTQDVLVNVSFALKSAQLHEFLKESPAQPALHTLSLDTVLRPFQLFAQVEGSVLAVVARQSSTRLPADATVQP
;
A
#
# COMPACT_ATOMS: atom_id res chain seq x y z
N MET A 1 -15.25 30.43 -59.81
CA MET A 1 -14.54 29.79 -60.91
C MET A 1 -13.71 28.68 -60.26
N SER A 2 -14.29 27.47 -60.18
CA SER A 2 -14.00 26.26 -60.98
C SER A 2 -12.55 25.77 -60.80
N PHE A 3 -12.33 24.62 -60.18
CA PHE A 3 -12.31 23.30 -60.81
C PHE A 3 -12.22 22.17 -59.82
N LEU A 4 -13.19 21.28 -59.81
CA LEU A 4 -13.17 19.90 -59.32
C LEU A 4 -12.12 19.09 -60.10
N ARG A 5 -11.38 18.20 -59.39
CA ARG A 5 -10.80 17.01 -60.02
C ARG A 5 -10.97 15.80 -59.11
N TYR A 6 -11.88 14.93 -59.49
CA TYR A 6 -11.99 13.54 -59.06
C TYR A 6 -10.83 12.74 -59.62
N VAL A 7 -10.20 11.90 -58.79
CA VAL A 7 -9.36 10.80 -59.27
C VAL A 7 -9.90 9.51 -58.65
N TRP A 8 -10.41 8.67 -59.48
CA TRP A 8 -10.76 7.27 -59.25
C TRP A 8 -9.47 6.46 -59.11
N LEU A 9 -9.33 5.60 -58.09
CA LEU A 9 -8.37 4.53 -58.10
C LEU A 9 -9.04 3.20 -57.77
N SER A 10 -8.84 2.31 -58.71
CA SER A 10 -9.42 1.00 -58.90
C SER A 10 -9.10 0.01 -57.76
N ALA A 11 -10.09 -0.74 -57.32
CA ALA A 11 -9.97 -1.90 -56.48
C ALA A 11 -9.33 -3.05 -57.24
N VAL A 12 -8.19 -3.55 -56.77
CA VAL A 12 -7.63 -4.83 -57.18
C VAL A 12 -8.01 -5.86 -56.11
N MET A 13 -8.97 -6.73 -56.46
CA MET A 13 -9.29 -7.92 -55.68
C MET A 13 -8.24 -8.97 -55.94
N VAL A 14 -7.44 -9.29 -54.93
CA VAL A 14 -6.59 -10.50 -54.95
C VAL A 14 -7.36 -11.60 -54.22
N LEU A 15 -7.88 -12.54 -55.01
CA LEU A 15 -8.41 -13.82 -54.51
C LEU A 15 -7.23 -14.73 -54.14
N CYS A 16 -6.89 -14.83 -52.84
CA CYS A 16 -6.07 -15.90 -52.35
C CYS A 16 -6.94 -17.08 -51.95
N GLY A 17 -6.88 -18.15 -52.77
CA GLY A 17 -7.51 -19.42 -52.47
C GLY A 17 -6.86 -20.07 -51.21
N TRP A 18 -7.67 -20.38 -50.24
CA TRP A 18 -7.28 -21.18 -49.10
C TRP A 18 -7.41 -22.66 -49.44
N ALA A 19 -6.28 -23.31 -49.67
CA ALA A 19 -6.23 -24.76 -49.69
C ALA A 19 -6.27 -25.25 -48.23
N SER A 20 -7.37 -25.90 -47.88
CA SER A 20 -7.51 -26.59 -46.57
C SER A 20 -6.67 -27.87 -46.56
N THR A 21 -5.47 -27.80 -46.05
CA THR A 21 -4.73 -28.99 -45.61
C THR A 21 -5.20 -29.38 -44.22
N GLY A 22 -5.99 -30.44 -44.14
CA GLY A 22 -6.38 -31.06 -42.87
C GLY A 22 -5.12 -31.60 -42.13
N ALA A 23 -4.71 -30.87 -41.13
CA ALA A 23 -3.73 -31.39 -40.13
C ALA A 23 -4.51 -32.24 -39.13
N LEU A 24 -4.31 -33.55 -39.22
CA LEU A 24 -4.72 -34.52 -38.21
C LEU A 24 -4.02 -34.11 -36.90
N ALA A 25 -4.82 -33.61 -35.94
CA ALA A 25 -4.35 -33.39 -34.57
C ALA A 25 -4.02 -34.77 -33.96
N GLN A 26 -2.74 -35.11 -33.89
CA GLN A 26 -2.27 -36.22 -33.07
C GLN A 26 -2.41 -35.82 -31.61
N SER A 27 -3.31 -36.49 -30.90
CA SER A 27 -3.45 -36.41 -29.44
C SER A 27 -2.16 -36.92 -28.81
N ILE A 28 -1.43 -36.04 -28.15
CA ILE A 28 -0.30 -36.41 -27.28
C ILE A 28 -0.91 -37.17 -26.09
N PRO A 29 -0.49 -38.43 -25.83
CA PRO A 29 -0.95 -39.17 -24.67
C PRO A 29 -0.42 -38.46 -23.40
N VAL A 30 -1.33 -38.00 -22.55
CA VAL A 30 -1.01 -37.56 -21.18
C VAL A 30 -0.62 -38.83 -20.41
N PRO A 31 0.56 -38.94 -19.80
CA PRO A 31 0.90 -40.08 -18.97
C PRO A 31 -0.05 -40.10 -17.76
N ASP A 32 -0.76 -41.20 -17.64
CA ASP A 32 -1.61 -41.53 -16.48
C ASP A 32 -0.67 -41.79 -15.28
N ASN A 33 -0.38 -40.72 -14.55
CA ASN A 33 0.43 -40.80 -13.35
C ASN A 33 -0.52 -41.15 -12.21
N ALA A 34 -0.72 -42.44 -12.03
CA ALA A 34 -1.48 -43.04 -10.94
C ALA A 34 -1.10 -42.35 -9.62
N ALA A 35 -2.11 -41.81 -8.98
CA ALA A 35 -2.06 -41.22 -7.67
C ALA A 35 -1.37 -42.12 -6.64
N GLN A 36 -0.08 -41.86 -6.41
CA GLN A 36 0.56 -42.32 -5.18
C GLN A 36 0.17 -41.29 -4.11
N GLY A 37 -0.75 -41.67 -3.24
CA GLY A 37 -1.19 -40.91 -2.11
C GLY A 37 0.00 -40.52 -1.22
N VAL A 38 0.32 -39.24 -1.22
CA VAL A 38 1.18 -38.66 -0.17
C VAL A 38 0.39 -38.77 1.13
N PRO A 39 0.94 -39.39 2.20
CA PRO A 39 0.22 -39.47 3.49
C PRO A 39 -0.15 -38.06 3.93
N GLY A 40 -1.42 -37.83 4.19
CA GLY A 40 -1.99 -36.54 4.52
C GLY A 40 -1.24 -35.90 5.67
N ALA A 41 -0.52 -34.82 5.37
CA ALA A 41 -0.12 -33.86 6.39
C ALA A 41 -1.42 -33.26 6.93
N ALA A 42 -1.73 -33.55 8.20
CA ALA A 42 -2.83 -32.92 8.90
C ALA A 42 -2.73 -31.41 8.74
N PRO A 43 -3.85 -30.68 8.48
CA PRO A 43 -3.79 -29.23 8.40
C PRO A 43 -3.19 -28.69 9.71
N PRO A 44 -2.28 -27.70 9.64
CA PRO A 44 -1.68 -27.15 10.85
C PRO A 44 -2.81 -26.66 11.77
N SER A 45 -2.89 -27.25 12.96
CA SER A 45 -3.87 -26.87 13.97
C SER A 45 -3.78 -25.36 14.18
N SER A 46 -4.89 -24.65 13.92
CA SER A 46 -5.02 -23.21 14.19
C SER A 46 -5.21 -23.01 15.71
N SER A 47 -4.14 -23.27 16.48
CA SER A 47 -4.08 -22.77 17.85
C SER A 47 -4.09 -21.24 17.77
N PRO A 48 -4.84 -20.51 18.63
CA PRO A 48 -4.82 -19.07 18.70
C PRO A 48 -3.37 -18.64 18.88
N ARG A 49 -2.79 -18.02 17.86
CA ARG A 49 -1.42 -17.54 17.92
C ARG A 49 -1.35 -16.50 19.02
N ALA A 50 -0.59 -16.77 20.09
CA ALA A 50 -0.37 -15.82 21.17
C ALA A 50 -0.11 -14.41 20.58
N PRO A 51 -0.74 -13.34 21.10
CA PRO A 51 -0.56 -12.00 20.58
C PRO A 51 0.94 -11.72 20.49
N SER A 52 1.40 -11.33 19.30
CA SER A 52 2.83 -11.13 19.08
C SER A 52 3.30 -10.03 20.03
N ALA A 53 4.38 -10.29 20.77
CA ALA A 53 4.97 -9.36 21.71
C ALA A 53 5.29 -8.00 21.09
N PHE A 54 5.48 -7.99 19.75
CA PHE A 54 5.76 -6.80 18.95
C PHE A 54 4.75 -6.64 17.83
N GLN A 55 4.35 -5.39 17.56
CA GLN A 55 3.69 -4.99 16.32
C GLN A 55 4.65 -4.14 15.49
N VAL A 56 4.64 -4.33 14.18
CA VAL A 56 5.43 -3.53 13.25
C VAL A 56 4.50 -2.92 12.22
N GLY A 57 4.68 -1.64 11.98
CA GLY A 57 4.00 -0.86 10.97
C GLY A 57 4.95 0.14 10.32
N THR A 58 4.38 1.08 9.60
CA THR A 58 5.06 2.17 8.94
C THR A 58 4.52 3.50 9.43
N ALA A 59 5.35 4.53 9.51
CA ALA A 59 4.96 5.91 9.74
C ALA A 59 5.63 6.83 8.74
N PHE A 60 5.03 8.00 8.48
CA PHE A 60 5.63 9.04 7.67
C PHE A 60 5.52 10.41 8.33
N ALA A 61 6.51 11.27 8.07
CA ALA A 61 6.58 12.61 8.62
C ALA A 61 5.49 13.52 8.02
N VAL A 62 4.71 14.20 8.86
CA VAL A 62 3.64 15.14 8.46
C VAL A 62 3.93 16.58 8.91
N ALA A 63 4.78 16.76 9.92
CA ALA A 63 5.35 18.02 10.37
C ALA A 63 6.67 17.74 11.08
N GLU A 64 7.43 18.78 11.42
CA GLU A 64 8.68 18.63 12.16
C GLU A 64 8.47 17.89 13.50
N GLY A 65 9.08 16.73 13.64
CA GLY A 65 8.95 15.88 14.82
C GLY A 65 7.62 15.13 14.94
N TYR A 66 6.68 15.27 13.98
CA TYR A 66 5.37 14.61 14.01
C TYR A 66 5.23 13.59 12.88
N TRP A 67 4.69 12.41 13.23
CA TRP A 67 4.62 11.24 12.38
C TRP A 67 3.22 10.65 12.39
N LEU A 68 2.67 10.35 11.22
CA LEU A 68 1.38 9.69 11.08
C LEU A 68 1.57 8.19 10.87
N SER A 69 0.73 7.38 11.51
CA SER A 69 0.73 5.92 11.40
C SER A 69 -0.67 5.35 11.64
N ALA A 70 -0.82 4.03 11.53
CA ALA A 70 -2.06 3.32 11.85
C ALA A 70 -2.18 3.06 13.36
N TRP A 71 -3.38 3.31 13.91
CA TRP A 71 -3.67 3.14 15.33
C TRP A 71 -3.47 1.70 15.81
N HIS A 72 -3.95 0.70 15.05
CA HIS A 72 -3.84 -0.71 15.45
C HIS A 72 -2.39 -1.17 15.65
N VAL A 73 -1.39 -0.47 15.11
CA VAL A 73 0.03 -0.79 15.32
C VAL A 73 0.47 -0.48 16.75
N VAL A 74 -0.12 0.56 17.35
CA VAL A 74 0.26 1.04 18.69
C VAL A 74 -0.80 0.76 19.77
N GLU A 75 -1.98 0.29 19.37
CA GLU A 75 -3.09 0.00 20.27
C GLU A 75 -2.68 -0.97 21.39
N GLY A 76 -2.96 -0.57 22.64
CA GLY A 76 -2.60 -1.36 23.83
C GLY A 76 -1.11 -1.54 24.05
N LYS A 77 -0.27 -0.70 23.44
CA LYS A 77 1.18 -0.69 23.61
C LYS A 77 1.61 0.57 24.34
N ASP A 78 2.52 0.43 25.30
CA ASP A 78 3.05 1.51 26.12
C ASP A 78 4.46 1.92 25.69
N PHE A 79 5.05 1.20 24.73
CA PHE A 79 6.38 1.48 24.21
C PHE A 79 6.37 1.50 22.68
N VAL A 80 6.55 2.68 22.11
CA VAL A 80 6.53 2.92 20.66
C VAL A 80 7.89 3.48 20.23
N LEU A 81 8.47 2.89 19.21
CA LEU A 81 9.73 3.29 18.59
C LEU A 81 9.55 3.60 17.11
N LEU A 82 10.26 4.63 16.63
CA LEU A 82 10.42 4.95 15.23
C LEU A 82 11.87 4.70 14.80
N GLY A 83 12.05 4.08 13.65
CA GLY A 83 13.38 3.81 13.08
C GLY A 83 13.33 2.77 11.96
N PRO A 84 14.49 2.22 11.54
CA PRO A 84 15.81 2.73 11.91
C PRO A 84 16.08 4.08 11.25
N ILE A 85 16.74 4.97 11.96
CA ILE A 85 17.36 6.19 11.47
C ILE A 85 18.88 5.96 11.36
N ASP A 86 19.63 6.99 11.15
CA ASP A 86 21.08 6.93 10.93
C ASP A 86 21.79 5.87 11.80
N ARG A 87 22.58 4.98 11.17
CA ARG A 87 23.32 3.86 11.82
C ARG A 87 22.44 2.89 12.62
N GLY A 88 21.18 2.71 12.21
CA GLY A 88 20.27 1.73 12.82
C GLY A 88 19.65 2.16 14.15
N ARG A 89 19.75 3.42 14.53
CA ARG A 89 19.21 3.98 15.77
C ARG A 89 17.67 4.00 15.76
N TRP A 90 17.08 3.77 16.94
CA TRP A 90 15.65 3.88 17.19
C TRP A 90 15.37 4.99 18.19
N VAL A 91 14.28 5.72 18.00
CA VAL A 91 13.87 6.82 18.86
C VAL A 91 12.49 6.54 19.42
N ARG A 92 12.32 6.80 20.72
CA ARG A 92 11.03 6.68 21.37
C ARG A 92 10.07 7.72 20.82
N ALA A 93 8.84 7.28 20.55
CA ALA A 93 7.74 8.13 20.13
C ALA A 93 6.65 8.18 21.21
N GLU A 94 6.02 9.34 21.30
CA GLU A 94 4.88 9.62 22.16
C GLU A 94 3.60 9.65 21.31
N VAL A 95 2.50 9.08 21.79
CA VAL A 95 1.18 9.16 21.16
C VAL A 95 0.54 10.50 21.52
N ILE A 96 0.26 11.33 20.52
CA ILE A 96 -0.29 12.70 20.70
C ILE A 96 -1.80 12.75 20.46
N LYS A 97 -2.26 12.07 19.39
CA LYS A 97 -3.68 12.04 18.99
C LYS A 97 -4.01 10.70 18.36
N THR A 98 -5.22 10.21 18.61
CA THR A 98 -5.69 8.94 18.03
C THR A 98 -7.10 9.10 17.49
N ASP A 99 -7.42 8.37 16.43
CA ASP A 99 -8.78 8.10 16.00
C ASP A 99 -8.92 6.59 15.69
N PRO A 100 -9.43 5.79 16.64
CA PRO A 100 -9.62 4.37 16.45
C PRO A 100 -10.59 4.00 15.33
N ARG A 101 -11.54 4.88 14.97
CA ARG A 101 -12.53 4.60 13.91
C ARG A 101 -11.91 4.71 12.53
N LEU A 102 -11.03 5.70 12.34
CA LEU A 102 -10.26 5.88 11.12
C LEU A 102 -8.92 5.13 11.16
N ASP A 103 -8.63 4.45 12.28
CA ASP A 103 -7.37 3.74 12.52
C ASP A 103 -6.15 4.66 12.33
N LEU A 104 -6.20 5.87 12.90
CA LEU A 104 -5.16 6.89 12.80
C LEU A 104 -4.49 7.15 14.15
N VAL A 105 -3.18 7.39 14.12
CA VAL A 105 -2.39 7.84 15.26
C VAL A 105 -1.37 8.90 14.83
N LEU A 106 -1.31 10.00 15.57
CA LEU A 106 -0.26 11.01 15.48
C LEU A 106 0.78 10.73 16.57
N LEU A 107 2.01 10.53 16.15
CA LEU A 107 3.16 10.28 17.00
C LEU A 107 4.08 11.49 17.02
N LYS A 108 4.73 11.75 18.17
CA LYS A 108 5.78 12.75 18.30
C LYS A 108 7.10 12.06 18.65
N ALA A 109 8.16 12.39 17.93
CA ALA A 109 9.51 11.87 18.18
C ALA A 109 10.56 12.94 17.87
N ARG A 110 11.70 12.91 18.56
CA ARG A 110 12.84 13.81 18.30
C ARG A 110 13.63 13.38 17.06
N ILE A 111 12.94 13.38 15.92
CA ILE A 111 13.48 13.02 14.60
C ILE A 111 13.11 14.15 13.65
N ASN A 112 14.11 14.89 13.20
CA ASN A 112 13.90 15.95 12.21
C ASN A 112 14.08 15.37 10.81
N ARG A 113 12.97 15.28 10.06
CA ARG A 113 12.93 14.86 8.65
C ARG A 113 11.91 15.75 7.92
N PRO A 114 12.13 16.04 6.63
CA PRO A 114 11.18 16.82 5.86
C PRO A 114 9.77 16.19 5.91
N PRO A 115 8.73 16.95 6.21
CA PRO A 115 7.36 16.44 6.14
C PRO A 115 6.98 16.16 4.68
N LEU A 116 6.19 15.12 4.47
CA LEU A 116 5.62 14.82 3.16
C LEU A 116 4.38 15.71 2.95
N PRO A 117 4.25 16.39 1.80
CA PRO A 117 3.07 17.15 1.47
C PRO A 117 1.86 16.20 1.33
N ILE A 118 0.69 16.63 1.84
CA ILE A 118 -0.55 15.84 1.74
C ILE A 118 -1.45 16.51 0.71
N ALA A 119 -1.74 15.79 -0.38
CA ALA A 119 -2.55 16.28 -1.49
C ALA A 119 -4.02 16.48 -1.07
N ARG A 120 -4.69 17.45 -1.68
CA ARG A 120 -6.14 17.56 -1.60
C ARG A 120 -6.78 16.40 -2.33
N TRP A 121 -7.71 15.69 -1.68
CA TRP A 121 -8.33 14.51 -2.27
C TRP A 121 -9.11 14.79 -3.56
N GLN A 122 -9.76 15.95 -3.66
CA GLN A 122 -10.51 16.35 -4.87
C GLN A 122 -9.65 16.43 -6.13
N ASP A 123 -8.34 16.55 -5.98
CA ASP A 123 -7.40 16.62 -7.10
C ASP A 123 -6.92 15.23 -7.54
N VAL A 124 -7.34 14.16 -6.83
CA VAL A 124 -6.83 12.78 -7.02
C VAL A 124 -7.75 11.98 -7.93
N PRO A 125 -7.38 11.71 -9.19
CA PRO A 125 -8.22 10.96 -10.12
C PRO A 125 -8.09 9.44 -9.91
N VAL A 126 -9.15 8.70 -10.27
CA VAL A 126 -9.06 7.25 -10.50
C VAL A 126 -8.18 7.01 -11.72
N GLY A 127 -7.31 5.99 -11.66
CA GLY A 127 -6.30 5.73 -12.67
C GLY A 127 -4.93 6.36 -12.37
N LEU A 128 -4.83 7.23 -11.35
CA LEU A 128 -3.56 7.81 -10.94
C LEU A 128 -2.57 6.71 -10.55
N GLU A 129 -1.37 6.74 -11.13
CA GLU A 129 -0.26 5.92 -10.67
C GLU A 129 0.11 6.29 -9.23
N VAL A 130 0.36 5.27 -8.41
CA VAL A 130 0.74 5.47 -7.01
C VAL A 130 1.86 4.53 -6.61
N SER A 131 2.66 4.99 -5.66
CA SER A 131 3.68 4.18 -5.00
C SER A 131 3.37 4.05 -3.51
N VAL A 132 3.56 2.85 -2.97
CA VAL A 132 3.49 2.59 -1.52
C VAL A 132 4.89 2.34 -1.01
N ILE A 133 5.28 3.04 0.05
CA ILE A 133 6.56 2.84 0.72
C ILE A 133 6.31 2.39 2.16
N GLY A 134 7.02 1.31 2.57
CA GLY A 134 6.86 0.77 3.92
C GLY A 134 7.78 -0.40 4.22
N PHE A 135 7.43 -1.18 5.24
CA PHE A 135 8.21 -2.29 5.77
C PHE A 135 7.39 -3.59 5.75
N PRO A 136 7.13 -4.15 4.54
CA PRO A 136 6.27 -5.32 4.41
C PRO A 136 6.91 -6.56 5.03
N GLN A 137 6.10 -7.36 5.74
CA GLN A 137 6.46 -8.66 6.29
C GLN A 137 7.83 -8.68 7.01
N PRO A 138 8.05 -7.83 8.02
CA PRO A 138 9.38 -7.62 8.61
C PRO A 138 9.99 -8.88 9.21
N ARG A 139 9.18 -9.88 9.55
CA ARG A 139 9.65 -11.19 10.05
C ARG A 139 10.24 -12.08 8.96
N VAL A 140 9.91 -11.82 7.70
CA VAL A 140 10.36 -12.60 6.53
C VAL A 140 11.40 -11.81 5.74
N GLN A 141 11.14 -10.51 5.51
CA GLN A 141 11.93 -9.65 4.64
C GLN A 141 12.90 -8.73 5.40
N GLY A 142 12.92 -8.80 6.74
CA GLY A 142 13.67 -7.87 7.57
C GLY A 142 13.06 -6.45 7.59
N LEU A 143 13.72 -5.54 8.32
CA LEU A 143 13.31 -4.13 8.44
C LEU A 143 13.92 -3.26 7.33
N SER A 144 14.00 -3.77 6.10
CA SER A 144 14.38 -2.97 4.94
C SER A 144 13.14 -2.37 4.29
N LYS A 145 13.22 -1.08 4.00
CA LYS A 145 12.17 -0.32 3.33
C LYS A 145 11.96 -0.82 1.90
N LYS A 146 10.72 -0.93 1.48
CA LYS A 146 10.33 -1.37 0.13
C LYS A 146 9.44 -0.32 -0.52
N ILE A 147 9.47 -0.27 -1.84
CA ILE A 147 8.53 0.48 -2.66
C ILE A 147 7.78 -0.50 -3.57
N THR A 148 6.46 -0.36 -3.67
CA THR A 148 5.61 -1.06 -4.63
C THR A 148 4.80 -0.05 -5.41
N GLN A 149 4.40 -0.39 -6.64
CA GLN A 149 3.64 0.48 -7.53
C GLN A 149 2.31 -0.13 -7.93
N GLY A 150 1.39 0.72 -8.28
CA GLY A 150 0.08 0.40 -8.83
C GLY A 150 -0.67 1.64 -9.23
N ILE A 151 -1.99 1.54 -9.34
CA ILE A 151 -2.88 2.66 -9.62
C ILE A 151 -4.01 2.72 -8.59
N ILE A 152 -4.62 3.87 -8.46
CA ILE A 152 -5.93 4.00 -7.82
C ILE A 152 -6.95 3.41 -8.79
N ASN A 153 -7.48 2.24 -8.49
CA ASN A 153 -8.40 1.53 -9.38
C ASN A 153 -9.89 1.69 -8.98
N GLY A 154 -10.19 2.43 -7.92
CA GLY A 154 -11.55 2.78 -7.59
C GLY A 154 -11.71 3.48 -6.24
N ASN A 155 -12.80 4.20 -6.09
CA ASN A 155 -13.27 4.69 -4.80
C ASN A 155 -14.06 3.57 -4.10
N ARG A 156 -13.87 3.41 -2.80
CA ARG A 156 -14.70 2.52 -2.01
C ARG A 156 -15.94 3.29 -1.55
N SER A 157 -17.10 2.86 -2.02
CA SER A 157 -18.41 3.29 -1.53
C SER A 157 -19.05 2.20 -0.67
N ASP A 158 -20.19 2.51 -0.05
CA ASP A 158 -21.06 1.49 0.54
C ASP A 158 -21.72 0.64 -0.53
N ARG A 159 -22.49 -0.39 -0.11
CA ARG A 159 -23.17 -1.30 -1.06
C ARG A 159 -24.12 -0.60 -2.03
N ASN A 160 -24.56 0.60 -1.68
CA ASN A 160 -25.48 1.42 -2.50
C ASN A 160 -24.74 2.50 -3.29
N GLU A 161 -23.39 2.56 -3.22
CA GLU A 161 -22.55 3.56 -3.86
C GLU A 161 -22.89 5.02 -3.48
N SER A 162 -23.69 5.21 -2.45
CA SER A 162 -24.24 6.51 -2.04
C SER A 162 -23.38 7.20 -0.97
N ILE A 163 -22.57 6.45 -0.23
CA ILE A 163 -21.79 6.95 0.90
C ILE A 163 -20.30 6.77 0.64
N ASP A 164 -19.57 7.87 0.61
CA ASP A 164 -18.11 7.83 0.61
C ASP A 164 -17.61 7.27 1.95
N THR A 165 -16.97 6.10 1.90
CA THR A 165 -16.43 5.44 3.09
C THR A 165 -15.11 6.06 3.57
N GLY A 166 -14.58 7.07 2.90
CA GLY A 166 -13.27 7.66 3.19
C GLY A 166 -12.08 6.81 2.70
N TYR A 167 -12.35 5.70 2.00
CA TYR A 167 -11.32 4.79 1.48
C TYR A 167 -11.30 4.75 -0.04
N PHE A 168 -10.16 4.36 -0.59
CA PHE A 168 -10.02 4.03 -2.00
C PHE A 168 -9.30 2.70 -2.17
N GLN A 169 -9.49 2.08 -3.32
CA GLN A 169 -8.83 0.83 -3.69
C GLN A 169 -7.62 1.14 -4.57
N LEU A 170 -6.54 0.38 -4.37
CA LEU A 170 -5.32 0.46 -5.18
C LEU A 170 -4.83 -0.95 -5.54
N SER A 171 -4.14 -1.05 -6.67
CA SER A 171 -3.56 -2.30 -7.17
C SER A 171 -2.12 -2.53 -6.69
N ALA A 172 -1.47 -1.54 -6.08
CA ALA A 172 -0.14 -1.74 -5.51
C ALA A 172 -0.16 -2.85 -4.45
N GLU A 173 0.86 -3.69 -4.45
CA GLU A 173 0.99 -4.74 -3.47
C GLU A 173 1.18 -4.16 -2.07
N VAL A 174 0.33 -4.57 -1.14
CA VAL A 174 0.37 -4.18 0.27
C VAL A 174 0.39 -5.43 1.13
N ALA A 175 1.30 -5.47 2.08
CA ALA A 175 1.44 -6.56 3.04
C ALA A 175 1.44 -6.06 4.48
N MET A 176 1.36 -7.00 5.43
CA MET A 176 1.50 -6.72 6.87
C MET A 176 2.81 -5.97 7.14
N GLY A 177 2.76 -4.84 7.84
CA GLY A 177 3.90 -3.95 8.06
C GLY A 177 3.87 -2.68 7.20
N ASN A 178 3.13 -2.66 6.07
CA ASN A 178 2.88 -1.42 5.32
C ASN A 178 1.80 -0.54 5.98
N SER A 179 1.04 -1.07 6.95
CA SER A 179 0.01 -0.32 7.70
C SER A 179 0.56 0.98 8.26
N GLY A 180 -0.10 2.09 7.99
CA GLY A 180 0.35 3.44 8.35
C GLY A 180 1.35 4.06 7.37
N GLY A 181 1.77 3.35 6.31
CA GLY A 181 2.64 3.87 5.27
C GLY A 181 1.93 4.79 4.29
N PRO A 182 2.65 5.75 3.68
CA PRO A 182 2.07 6.67 2.71
C PRO A 182 1.78 5.97 1.38
N VAL A 183 0.67 6.38 0.75
CA VAL A 183 0.41 6.17 -0.68
C VAL A 183 0.76 7.48 -1.37
N LEU A 184 1.73 7.45 -2.26
CA LEU A 184 2.35 8.61 -2.87
C LEU A 184 1.95 8.73 -4.33
N ALA A 185 1.60 9.94 -4.76
CA ALA A 185 1.48 10.29 -6.17
C ALA A 185 2.88 10.46 -6.81
N PRO A 186 2.96 10.52 -8.15
CA PRO A 186 4.23 10.70 -8.85
C PRO A 186 4.98 12.01 -8.54
N ASP A 187 4.29 13.04 -8.04
CA ASP A 187 4.90 14.30 -7.59
C ASP A 187 5.50 14.24 -6.17
N GLY A 188 5.36 13.10 -5.48
CA GLY A 188 5.84 12.89 -4.13
C GLY A 188 4.85 13.27 -3.03
N SER A 189 3.66 13.74 -3.39
CA SER A 189 2.62 14.05 -2.40
C SER A 189 1.86 12.81 -1.93
N VAL A 190 1.41 12.84 -0.68
CA VAL A 190 0.62 11.78 -0.05
C VAL A 190 -0.84 11.93 -0.47
N VAL A 191 -1.36 10.94 -1.20
CA VAL A 191 -2.78 10.87 -1.59
C VAL A 191 -3.59 10.00 -0.63
N GLY A 192 -2.94 9.25 0.25
CA GLY A 192 -3.59 8.43 1.25
C GLY A 192 -2.63 7.67 2.14
N MET A 193 -3.18 6.90 3.06
CA MET A 193 -2.42 6.07 3.99
C MET A 193 -2.90 4.62 3.94
N VAL A 194 -1.96 3.69 3.84
CA VAL A 194 -2.24 2.25 3.86
C VAL A 194 -2.89 1.86 5.18
N GLN A 195 -4.05 1.24 5.07
CA GLN A 195 -4.76 0.64 6.18
C GLN A 195 -4.58 -0.88 6.22
N LYS A 196 -5.11 -1.51 7.22
CA LYS A 196 -5.09 -2.97 7.35
C LYS A 196 -5.72 -3.60 6.11
N LYS A 197 -5.01 -4.54 5.49
CA LYS A 197 -5.54 -5.35 4.40
C LYS A 197 -6.92 -5.89 4.79
N VAL A 198 -7.93 -5.66 3.95
CA VAL A 198 -9.20 -6.37 4.07
C VAL A 198 -8.86 -7.86 4.17
N ASN A 199 -9.45 -8.56 5.12
CA ASN A 199 -9.13 -9.96 5.36
C ASN A 199 -9.56 -10.80 4.14
N VAL A 200 -8.66 -10.87 3.15
CA VAL A 200 -8.83 -11.59 1.88
C VAL A 200 -9.22 -13.05 2.16
N GLN A 201 -8.72 -13.63 3.25
CA GLN A 201 -9.12 -14.98 3.67
C GLN A 201 -10.60 -15.07 4.02
N ARG A 202 -11.15 -14.11 4.79
CA ARG A 202 -12.60 -14.10 5.09
C ARG A 202 -13.48 -13.88 3.87
N VAL A 203 -12.98 -13.15 2.89
CA VAL A 203 -13.70 -12.97 1.61
C VAL A 203 -13.59 -14.24 0.79
N ALA A 204 -12.40 -14.84 0.66
CA ALA A 204 -12.18 -16.10 -0.03
C ALA A 204 -13.00 -17.25 0.57
N GLU A 205 -13.11 -17.32 1.91
CA GLU A 205 -13.95 -18.31 2.62
C GLU A 205 -15.45 -18.13 2.31
N ARG A 206 -15.90 -16.92 2.00
CA ARG A 206 -17.31 -16.61 1.69
C ARG A 206 -17.66 -16.69 0.22
N THR A 207 -16.71 -16.35 -0.67
CA THR A 207 -16.95 -16.23 -2.11
C THR A 207 -16.27 -17.31 -2.93
N GLN A 208 -15.38 -18.11 -2.32
CA GLN A 208 -14.47 -19.06 -3.00
C GLN A 208 -13.52 -18.39 -4.02
N ASP A 209 -13.47 -17.07 -4.05
CA ASP A 209 -12.59 -16.29 -4.90
C ASP A 209 -11.32 -15.85 -4.15
N VAL A 210 -10.17 -16.04 -4.77
CA VAL A 210 -8.91 -15.48 -4.28
C VAL A 210 -8.78 -14.04 -4.79
N LEU A 211 -9.07 -13.06 -3.94
CA LEU A 211 -8.86 -11.66 -4.27
C LEU A 211 -7.37 -11.36 -4.33
N VAL A 212 -6.82 -11.21 -5.52
CA VAL A 212 -5.43 -10.81 -5.76
C VAL A 212 -5.40 -9.31 -6.05
N ASN A 213 -4.40 -8.61 -5.49
CA ASN A 213 -4.15 -7.17 -5.74
C ASN A 213 -5.32 -6.23 -5.35
N VAL A 214 -6.06 -6.59 -4.29
CA VAL A 214 -7.08 -5.71 -3.70
C VAL A 214 -6.54 -5.16 -2.39
N SER A 215 -6.08 -3.92 -2.42
CA SER A 215 -5.59 -3.19 -1.26
C SER A 215 -6.41 -1.93 -1.06
N PHE A 216 -6.54 -1.48 0.18
CA PHE A 216 -7.28 -0.27 0.51
C PHE A 216 -6.41 0.71 1.29
N ALA A 217 -6.61 2.00 0.99
CA ALA A 217 -6.00 3.10 1.71
C ALA A 217 -7.05 4.13 2.12
N LEU A 218 -6.77 4.82 3.21
CA LEU A 218 -7.56 5.94 3.69
C LEU A 218 -7.22 7.17 2.83
N LYS A 219 -8.23 7.91 2.39
CA LYS A 219 -8.08 9.12 1.55
C LYS A 219 -7.35 10.24 2.29
N SER A 220 -6.59 11.04 1.58
CA SER A 220 -5.91 12.21 2.15
C SER A 220 -6.86 13.22 2.79
N ALA A 221 -8.13 13.30 2.35
CA ALA A 221 -9.15 14.11 3.01
C ALA A 221 -9.33 13.74 4.50
N GLN A 222 -9.32 12.44 4.81
CA GLN A 222 -9.43 11.96 6.19
C GLN A 222 -8.18 12.28 7.01
N LEU A 223 -7.00 12.27 6.36
CA LEU A 223 -5.75 12.65 7.00
C LEU A 223 -5.75 14.15 7.35
N HIS A 224 -6.21 15.01 6.43
CA HIS A 224 -6.36 16.45 6.68
C HIS A 224 -7.32 16.71 7.84
N GLU A 225 -8.49 16.06 7.85
CA GLU A 225 -9.47 16.26 8.92
C GLU A 225 -8.93 15.77 10.27
N PHE A 226 -8.24 14.64 10.31
CA PHE A 226 -7.61 14.15 11.53
C PHE A 226 -6.52 15.09 12.05
N LEU A 227 -5.71 15.66 11.15
CA LEU A 227 -4.60 16.56 11.52
C LEU A 227 -5.05 17.99 11.80
N LYS A 228 -6.26 18.35 11.39
CA LYS A 228 -6.87 19.63 11.76
C LYS A 228 -6.86 19.79 13.28
N GLU A 229 -6.60 20.98 13.76
CA GLU A 229 -6.51 21.28 15.21
C GLU A 229 -5.43 20.45 15.94
N SER A 230 -4.48 19.86 15.23
CA SER A 230 -3.31 19.23 15.83
C SER A 230 -2.06 20.12 15.66
N PRO A 231 -1.01 19.89 16.46
CA PRO A 231 0.28 20.56 16.25
C PRO A 231 0.94 20.25 14.91
N ALA A 232 0.43 19.28 14.19
CA ALA A 232 0.95 18.79 12.92
C ALA A 232 0.00 19.08 11.75
N GLN A 233 -0.78 20.15 11.82
CA GLN A 233 -1.68 20.51 10.72
C GLN A 233 -0.90 20.83 9.46
N PRO A 234 -1.01 20.01 8.39
CA PRO A 234 -0.29 20.25 7.15
C PRO A 234 -0.94 21.35 6.33
N ALA A 235 -0.13 22.05 5.53
CA ALA A 235 -0.67 22.90 4.47
C ALA A 235 -1.33 22.03 3.40
N LEU A 236 -2.41 22.54 2.80
CA LEU A 236 -3.05 21.89 1.66
C LEU A 236 -2.09 21.93 0.45
N HIS A 237 -1.83 20.76 -0.11
CA HIS A 237 -1.00 20.62 -1.30
C HIS A 237 -1.88 20.33 -2.53
N THR A 238 -1.67 21.09 -3.60
CA THR A 238 -2.31 20.81 -4.90
C THR A 238 -1.49 19.77 -5.63
N LEU A 239 -2.12 18.65 -6.00
CA LEU A 239 -1.47 17.59 -6.76
C LEU A 239 -0.99 18.10 -8.11
N SER A 240 0.29 17.85 -8.45
CA SER A 240 0.85 18.16 -9.76
C SER A 240 0.87 16.91 -10.62
N LEU A 241 0.07 16.88 -11.70
CA LEU A 241 0.09 15.80 -12.67
C LEU A 241 1.21 15.94 -13.71
N ASP A 242 1.83 17.11 -13.81
CA ASP A 242 2.94 17.37 -14.73
C ASP A 242 4.29 16.94 -14.15
N THR A 243 4.37 16.79 -12.82
CA THR A 243 5.57 16.32 -12.13
C THR A 243 5.53 14.81 -11.98
N VAL A 244 6.36 14.10 -12.72
CA VAL A 244 6.42 12.63 -12.68
C VAL A 244 7.81 12.18 -12.28
N LEU A 245 7.98 11.84 -11.01
CA LEU A 245 9.19 11.19 -10.50
C LEU A 245 9.14 9.69 -10.82
N ARG A 246 10.24 9.18 -11.36
CA ARG A 246 10.39 7.72 -11.48
C ARG A 246 10.49 7.08 -10.09
N PRO A 247 10.10 5.79 -9.91
CA PRO A 247 10.06 5.15 -8.60
C PRO A 247 11.34 5.30 -7.77
N PHE A 248 12.51 5.17 -8.40
CA PHE A 248 13.78 5.31 -7.70
C PHE A 248 14.06 6.76 -7.26
N GLN A 249 13.62 7.77 -8.04
CA GLN A 249 13.72 9.19 -7.69
C GLN A 249 12.78 9.52 -6.54
N LEU A 250 11.52 9.06 -6.66
CA LEU A 250 10.53 9.20 -5.60
C LEU A 250 11.02 8.56 -4.29
N PHE A 251 11.53 7.33 -4.37
CA PHE A 251 12.07 6.63 -3.20
C PHE A 251 13.20 7.44 -2.56
N ALA A 252 14.20 7.85 -3.32
CA ALA A 252 15.33 8.62 -2.82
C ALA A 252 14.90 9.96 -2.17
N GLN A 253 13.86 10.61 -2.72
CA GLN A 253 13.35 11.87 -2.19
C GLN A 253 12.67 11.72 -0.84
N VAL A 254 11.89 10.64 -0.66
CA VAL A 254 10.98 10.52 0.50
C VAL A 254 11.42 9.49 1.53
N GLU A 255 12.42 8.65 1.24
CA GLU A 255 12.79 7.54 2.11
C GLU A 255 13.18 7.97 3.53
N GLY A 256 13.82 9.13 3.68
CA GLY A 256 14.18 9.71 4.98
C GLY A 256 12.96 10.06 5.82
N SER A 257 11.83 10.33 5.19
CA SER A 257 10.56 10.74 5.81
C SER A 257 9.58 9.58 6.05
N VAL A 258 10.02 8.33 5.81
CA VAL A 258 9.23 7.12 6.09
C VAL A 258 10.04 6.19 6.97
N LEU A 259 9.49 5.82 8.14
CA LEU A 259 10.17 4.99 9.14
C LEU A 259 9.28 3.81 9.56
N ALA A 260 9.91 2.75 10.07
CA ALA A 260 9.18 1.69 10.72
C ALA A 260 8.70 2.15 12.11
N VAL A 261 7.51 1.67 12.48
CA VAL A 261 6.98 1.74 13.84
C VAL A 261 7.14 0.37 14.46
N VAL A 262 7.78 0.29 15.62
CA VAL A 262 7.79 -0.92 16.44
C VAL A 262 7.12 -0.60 17.77
N ALA A 263 6.02 -1.30 18.05
CA ALA A 263 5.27 -1.10 19.29
C ALA A 263 5.20 -2.39 20.11
N ARG A 264 5.39 -2.29 21.43
CA ARG A 264 5.39 -3.41 22.38
C ARG A 264 4.83 -3.01 23.73
N GLN A 265 4.52 -3.99 24.56
CA GLN A 265 4.32 -3.79 25.98
C GLN A 265 5.67 -3.74 26.70
N SER A 266 5.79 -2.91 27.74
CA SER A 266 7.05 -2.70 28.47
C SER A 266 7.63 -3.98 29.08
N SER A 267 6.78 -4.95 29.42
CA SER A 267 7.17 -6.28 29.91
C SER A 267 7.90 -7.13 28.86
N THR A 268 7.88 -6.72 27.59
CA THR A 268 8.49 -7.48 26.49
C THR A 268 9.89 -6.96 26.18
N ARG A 269 10.91 -7.85 26.21
CA ARG A 269 12.31 -7.50 25.92
C ARG A 269 12.51 -7.12 24.47
N LEU A 270 13.31 -6.07 24.20
CA LEU A 270 13.72 -5.69 22.85
C LEU A 270 14.59 -6.79 22.20
N PRO A 271 14.56 -6.93 20.85
CA PRO A 271 15.57 -7.69 20.14
C PRO A 271 16.98 -7.18 20.49
N ALA A 272 17.97 -8.07 20.55
CA ALA A 272 19.33 -7.76 21.04
C ALA A 272 20.06 -6.67 20.24
N ASP A 273 19.62 -6.39 19.03
CA ASP A 273 20.24 -5.48 18.04
C ASP A 273 19.64 -4.06 18.04
N ALA A 274 18.64 -3.78 18.87
CA ALA A 274 18.01 -2.47 18.91
C ALA A 274 18.68 -1.54 19.94
N THR A 275 19.54 -0.64 19.47
CA THR A 275 20.07 0.45 20.30
C THR A 275 19.00 1.54 20.43
N VAL A 276 18.38 1.64 21.60
CA VAL A 276 17.40 2.68 21.93
C VAL A 276 18.10 3.81 22.66
N GLN A 277 17.96 5.03 22.15
CA GLN A 277 18.34 6.23 22.88
C GLN A 277 17.10 6.92 23.46
N PRO A 278 17.21 7.49 24.66
CA PRO A 278 16.14 8.22 25.34
C PRO A 278 15.76 9.52 24.65
#